data_ea00f112d9965f2df11b56fae6e59137
#
_entry.id   ea00f112d9965f2df11b56fae6e59137
#
_cell.length_a   1.000
_cell.length_b   1.000
_cell.length_c   1.000
_cell.angle_alpha   90.00
_cell.angle_beta   90.00
_cell.angle_gamma   90.00
#
_symmetry.space_group_name_H-M   'P 1'
#
loop_
_entity.id
_entity.type
_entity.pdbx_description
1 polymer ?
#
loop_
_entity_poly.entity_id
_entity_poly.type
_entity_poly.pdbx_seq_one_letter_code
_entity_poly.pdbx_strand_id
1 'polypeptide(L)'
;LGMIKRAEAALGHIDLLCNNAGISVRGGPEVETSDWQRIWDINLMAHVWASRAALPAMLARGEGYILNTASAAGLLSQIGSAPYAVTKHAAVAFAEWLSITYGDRGIKVSVLCPQAVRTAMTAGNEDGVASVDGMMEPEVLCDTVVKTLREESFLVLPHDEVRTYIQRKTSDYDRWLKGMRRLQSAYGRDEGL
;
A
#
# COMPACT_ATOMS: atom_id res chain seq x y z
N LEU A 1 -1.94 8.04 -18.45
CA LEU A 1 -2.88 7.76 -19.57
C LEU A 1 -2.17 7.07 -20.75
N GLY A 2 -0.99 7.54 -21.20
CA GLY A 2 -0.29 6.97 -22.36
C GLY A 2 0.19 5.53 -22.17
N MET A 3 0.61 5.14 -20.95
CA MET A 3 1.04 3.76 -20.65
C MET A 3 -0.10 2.75 -20.81
N ILE A 4 -1.25 3.00 -20.19
CA ILE A 4 -2.42 2.11 -20.25
C ILE A 4 -2.89 1.93 -21.71
N LYS A 5 -3.02 3.03 -22.46
CA LYS A 5 -3.39 2.95 -23.88
C LYS A 5 -2.41 2.13 -24.72
N ARG A 6 -1.10 2.24 -24.47
CA ARG A 6 -0.09 1.41 -25.16
C ARG A 6 -0.20 -0.06 -24.78
N ALA A 7 -0.46 -0.35 -23.50
CA ALA A 7 -0.66 -1.73 -23.05
C ALA A 7 -1.90 -2.35 -23.69
N GLU A 8 -3.03 -1.65 -23.73
CA GLU A 8 -4.25 -2.10 -24.39
C GLU A 8 -4.04 -2.33 -25.89
N ALA A 9 -3.33 -1.42 -26.57
CA ALA A 9 -3.03 -1.56 -27.97
C ALA A 9 -2.13 -2.78 -28.28
N ALA A 10 -1.23 -3.15 -27.36
CA ALA A 10 -0.33 -4.28 -27.52
C ALA A 10 -0.94 -5.63 -27.11
N LEU A 11 -1.78 -5.63 -26.05
CA LEU A 11 -2.31 -6.85 -25.43
C LEU A 11 -3.79 -7.11 -25.79
N GLY A 12 -4.46 -6.16 -26.44
CA GLY A 12 -5.89 -6.21 -26.74
C GLY A 12 -6.75 -5.70 -25.58
N HIS A 13 -6.47 -6.10 -24.33
CA HIS A 13 -7.12 -5.59 -23.11
C HIS A 13 -6.23 -5.83 -21.89
N ILE A 14 -6.59 -5.22 -20.78
CA ILE A 14 -5.93 -5.41 -19.48
C ILE A 14 -6.91 -6.14 -18.57
N ASP A 15 -6.54 -7.33 -18.11
CA ASP A 15 -7.31 -8.11 -17.13
C ASP A 15 -6.91 -7.76 -15.71
N LEU A 16 -5.60 -7.56 -15.47
CA LEU A 16 -5.03 -7.24 -14.19
C LEU A 16 -4.18 -5.97 -14.27
N LEU A 17 -4.56 -4.96 -13.48
CA LEU A 17 -3.76 -3.76 -13.26
C LEU A 17 -3.06 -3.84 -11.90
N CYS A 18 -1.72 -3.93 -11.89
CA CYS A 18 -0.92 -3.89 -10.67
C CYS A 18 -0.35 -2.48 -10.46
N ASN A 19 -0.91 -1.72 -9.53
CA ASN A 19 -0.39 -0.43 -9.08
C ASN A 19 0.63 -0.68 -7.96
N ASN A 20 1.91 -0.82 -8.30
CA ASN A 20 2.95 -1.24 -7.38
C ASN A 20 4.02 -0.18 -7.10
N ALA A 21 4.24 0.77 -8.00
CA ALA A 21 5.26 1.79 -7.83
C ALA A 21 5.06 2.58 -6.52
N GLY A 22 6.13 2.77 -5.77
CA GLY A 22 6.09 3.49 -4.51
C GLY A 22 7.48 3.95 -4.08
N ILE A 23 7.52 5.01 -3.29
CA ILE A 23 8.72 5.55 -2.66
C ILE A 23 8.48 5.77 -1.17
N SER A 24 9.56 5.97 -0.41
CA SER A 24 9.52 6.41 0.98
C SER A 24 10.21 7.78 1.09
N VAL A 25 9.66 8.64 1.94
CA VAL A 25 10.25 9.93 2.34
C VAL A 25 10.23 9.97 3.86
N ARG A 26 11.39 10.12 4.50
CA ARG A 26 11.51 10.23 5.95
C ARG A 26 11.14 11.63 6.42
N GLY A 27 10.75 11.74 7.68
CA GLY A 27 10.43 13.00 8.35
C GLY A 27 8.96 13.19 8.64
N GLY A 28 8.65 14.34 9.25
CA GLY A 28 7.34 14.75 9.71
C GLY A 28 6.75 15.91 8.91
N PRO A 29 6.05 16.85 9.58
CA PRO A 29 5.48 18.03 8.94
C PRO A 29 6.52 18.98 8.32
N GLU A 30 7.78 18.91 8.77
CA GLU A 30 8.91 19.73 8.32
C GLU A 30 9.46 19.34 6.96
N VAL A 31 9.08 18.16 6.45
CA VAL A 31 9.49 17.71 5.10
C VAL A 31 9.04 18.70 4.04
N GLU A 32 9.92 19.02 3.10
CA GLU A 32 9.66 19.96 2.02
C GLU A 32 8.37 19.63 1.25
N THR A 33 7.59 20.64 0.92
CA THR A 33 6.32 20.49 0.19
C THR A 33 6.49 19.73 -1.12
N SER A 34 7.64 19.93 -1.81
CA SER A 34 7.97 19.22 -3.05
C SER A 34 8.10 17.71 -2.86
N ASP A 35 8.67 17.28 -1.72
CA ASP A 35 8.79 15.85 -1.40
C ASP A 35 7.45 15.25 -0.96
N TRP A 36 6.63 16.01 -0.21
CA TRP A 36 5.25 15.64 0.07
C TRP A 36 4.44 15.44 -1.22
N GLN A 37 4.56 16.38 -2.18
CA GLN A 37 3.87 16.27 -3.46
C GLN A 37 4.39 15.09 -4.28
N ARG A 38 5.70 14.88 -4.32
CA ARG A 38 6.32 13.78 -5.06
C ARG A 38 5.87 12.41 -4.55
N ILE A 39 5.89 12.19 -3.23
CA ILE A 39 5.41 10.91 -2.67
C ILE A 39 3.92 10.73 -2.86
N TRP A 40 3.12 11.80 -2.78
CA TRP A 40 1.69 11.78 -3.05
C TRP A 40 1.40 11.37 -4.49
N ASP A 41 2.10 11.97 -5.45
CA ASP A 41 1.93 11.66 -6.87
C ASP A 41 2.29 10.20 -7.19
N ILE A 42 3.35 9.67 -6.59
CA ILE A 42 3.82 8.31 -6.85
C ILE A 42 2.99 7.27 -6.09
N ASN A 43 2.80 7.44 -4.77
CA ASN A 43 2.18 6.41 -3.93
C ASN A 43 0.66 6.37 -4.02
N LEU A 44 0.02 7.46 -4.46
CA LEU A 44 -1.44 7.56 -4.56
C LEU A 44 -1.90 7.95 -5.95
N MET A 45 -1.49 9.12 -6.46
CA MET A 45 -2.06 9.63 -7.71
C MET A 45 -1.76 8.75 -8.92
N ALA A 46 -0.62 8.05 -8.93
CA ALA A 46 -0.32 7.06 -9.97
C ALA A 46 -1.38 5.93 -9.98
N HIS A 47 -1.82 5.44 -8.82
CA HIS A 47 -2.92 4.46 -8.70
C HIS A 47 -4.23 5.03 -9.26
N VAL A 48 -4.55 6.28 -8.90
CA VAL A 48 -5.75 6.98 -9.38
C VAL A 48 -5.71 7.15 -10.90
N TRP A 49 -4.60 7.61 -11.46
CA TRP A 49 -4.48 7.84 -12.90
C TRP A 49 -4.51 6.55 -13.72
N ALA A 50 -3.86 5.49 -13.25
CA ALA A 50 -3.87 4.20 -13.92
C ALA A 50 -5.27 3.56 -13.87
N SER A 51 -5.91 3.55 -12.70
CA SER A 51 -7.27 3.04 -12.53
C SER A 51 -8.28 3.83 -13.38
N ARG A 52 -8.20 5.17 -13.39
CA ARG A 52 -9.04 6.04 -14.24
C ARG A 52 -8.92 5.69 -15.72
N ALA A 53 -7.74 5.27 -16.16
CA ALA A 53 -7.51 4.92 -17.56
C ALA A 53 -8.01 3.50 -17.90
N ALA A 54 -7.86 2.53 -17.00
CA ALA A 54 -8.21 1.13 -17.27
C ALA A 54 -9.70 0.81 -17.00
N LEU A 55 -10.29 1.43 -15.99
CA LEU A 55 -11.66 1.15 -15.55
C LEU A 55 -12.74 1.22 -16.65
N PRO A 56 -12.75 2.20 -17.58
CA PRO A 56 -13.80 2.25 -18.61
C PRO A 56 -13.88 0.98 -19.46
N ALA A 57 -12.74 0.43 -19.87
CA ALA A 57 -12.68 -0.79 -20.66
C ALA A 57 -13.04 -2.04 -19.84
N MET A 58 -12.57 -2.12 -18.58
CA MET A 58 -12.94 -3.18 -17.64
C MET A 58 -14.44 -3.19 -17.36
N LEU A 59 -15.03 -2.04 -17.08
CA LEU A 59 -16.47 -1.91 -16.81
C LEU A 59 -17.34 -2.22 -18.04
N ALA A 60 -16.87 -1.88 -19.24
CA ALA A 60 -17.58 -2.23 -20.48
C ALA A 60 -17.64 -3.72 -20.73
N ARG A 61 -16.60 -4.47 -20.28
CA ARG A 61 -16.57 -5.95 -20.34
C ARG A 61 -17.32 -6.60 -19.18
N GLY A 62 -17.55 -5.87 -18.07
CA GLY A 62 -18.05 -6.42 -16.82
C GLY A 62 -17.01 -7.29 -16.08
N GLU A 63 -15.73 -7.12 -16.38
CA GLU A 63 -14.64 -7.91 -15.84
C GLU A 63 -13.33 -7.11 -15.77
N GLY A 64 -12.62 -7.21 -14.64
CA GLY A 64 -11.31 -6.63 -14.44
C GLY A 64 -10.81 -6.82 -13.01
N TYR A 65 -9.49 -6.72 -12.83
CA TYR A 65 -8.87 -6.85 -11.52
C TYR A 65 -7.88 -5.70 -11.29
N ILE A 66 -7.95 -5.06 -10.11
CA ILE A 66 -7.01 -4.01 -9.70
C ILE A 66 -6.33 -4.44 -8.40
N LEU A 67 -5.00 -4.58 -8.43
CA LEU A 67 -4.17 -4.82 -7.25
C LEU A 67 -3.41 -3.54 -6.89
N ASN A 68 -3.69 -2.97 -5.72
CA ASN A 68 -2.98 -1.80 -5.22
C ASN A 68 -1.97 -2.20 -4.14
N THR A 69 -0.70 -1.88 -4.32
CA THR A 69 0.33 -2.08 -3.29
C THR A 69 0.37 -0.88 -2.33
N ALA A 70 -0.25 -1.06 -1.17
CA ALA A 70 -0.16 -0.13 -0.06
C ALA A 70 1.04 -0.48 0.86
N SER A 71 0.79 -0.77 2.12
CA SER A 71 1.75 -1.20 3.16
C SER A 71 0.98 -1.46 4.46
N ALA A 72 1.53 -2.23 5.38
CA ALA A 72 1.07 -2.25 6.77
C ALA A 72 1.04 -0.83 7.39
N ALA A 73 1.93 0.07 6.94
CA ALA A 73 1.91 1.49 7.28
C ALA A 73 0.59 2.19 6.93
N GLY A 74 -0.13 1.72 5.90
CA GLY A 74 -1.45 2.24 5.52
C GLY A 74 -2.59 1.80 6.44
N LEU A 75 -2.33 0.85 7.33
CA LEU A 75 -3.28 0.34 8.31
C LEU A 75 -2.90 0.73 9.75
N LEU A 76 -1.59 0.76 10.03
CA LEU A 76 -1.04 0.92 11.38
C LEU A 76 -0.41 2.28 11.65
N SER A 77 0.15 2.94 10.66
CA SER A 77 1.05 4.10 10.66
C SER A 77 2.51 3.70 10.47
N GLN A 78 3.37 4.68 10.26
CA GLN A 78 4.82 4.50 10.09
C GLN A 78 5.58 5.47 10.98
N ILE A 79 6.42 4.94 11.85
CA ILE A 79 7.35 5.74 12.66
C ILE A 79 8.44 6.32 11.75
N GLY A 80 8.79 7.59 11.97
CA GLY A 80 9.84 8.29 11.22
C GLY A 80 9.48 8.65 9.77
N SER A 81 8.21 8.53 9.37
CA SER A 81 7.79 8.90 8.01
C SER A 81 6.30 9.22 7.93
N ALA A 82 5.95 10.48 8.20
CA ALA A 82 4.58 10.96 8.06
C ALA A 82 4.09 10.93 6.59
N PRO A 83 4.89 11.38 5.58
CA PRO A 83 4.46 11.35 4.18
C PRO A 83 4.14 9.92 3.70
N TYR A 84 4.93 8.94 4.11
CA TYR A 84 4.69 7.54 3.76
C TYR A 84 3.41 7.00 4.42
N ALA A 85 3.26 7.20 5.73
CA ALA A 85 2.07 6.76 6.46
C ALA A 85 0.79 7.33 5.84
N VAL A 86 0.75 8.64 5.57
CA VAL A 86 -0.42 9.32 4.99
C VAL A 86 -0.74 8.78 3.60
N THR A 87 0.25 8.68 2.72
CA THR A 87 0.01 8.21 1.34
C THR A 87 -0.40 6.75 1.28
N LYS A 88 0.12 5.90 2.17
CA LYS A 88 -0.27 4.48 2.23
C LYS A 88 -1.66 4.29 2.85
N HIS A 89 -2.10 5.10 3.81
CA HIS A 89 -3.50 5.15 4.25
C HIS A 89 -4.42 5.57 3.11
N ALA A 90 -4.05 6.61 2.37
CA ALA A 90 -4.83 7.06 1.22
C ALA A 90 -4.93 5.98 0.12
N ALA A 91 -3.88 5.21 -0.12
CA ALA A 91 -3.92 4.09 -1.08
C ALA A 91 -4.86 2.95 -0.63
N VAL A 92 -4.91 2.64 0.68
CA VAL A 92 -5.90 1.69 1.24
C VAL A 92 -7.32 2.22 1.04
N ALA A 93 -7.59 3.46 1.45
CA ALA A 93 -8.91 4.08 1.30
C ALA A 93 -9.36 4.14 -0.16
N PHE A 94 -8.44 4.41 -1.10
CA PHE A 94 -8.74 4.39 -2.52
C PHE A 94 -9.11 2.99 -3.03
N ALA A 95 -8.40 1.95 -2.59
CA ALA A 95 -8.72 0.56 -2.92
C ALA A 95 -10.10 0.14 -2.36
N GLU A 96 -10.41 0.49 -1.12
CA GLU A 96 -11.72 0.28 -0.50
C GLU A 96 -12.83 0.93 -1.31
N TRP A 97 -12.64 2.21 -1.67
CA TRP A 97 -13.61 2.95 -2.47
C TRP A 97 -13.87 2.30 -3.83
N LEU A 98 -12.81 1.84 -4.52
CA LEU A 98 -12.94 1.12 -5.79
C LEU A 98 -13.74 -0.18 -5.63
N SER A 99 -13.45 -0.97 -4.60
CA SER A 99 -14.12 -2.23 -4.31
C SER A 99 -15.61 -2.02 -4.00
N ILE A 100 -15.92 -1.03 -3.16
CA ILE A 100 -17.31 -0.68 -2.78
C ILE A 100 -18.09 -0.20 -4.02
N THR A 101 -17.45 0.62 -4.87
CA THR A 101 -18.17 1.28 -5.98
C THR A 101 -18.35 0.38 -7.20
N TYR A 102 -17.39 -0.49 -7.48
CA TYR A 102 -17.36 -1.24 -8.73
C TYR A 102 -17.41 -2.77 -8.55
N GLY A 103 -17.40 -3.29 -7.32
CA GLY A 103 -17.41 -4.73 -7.05
C GLY A 103 -18.58 -5.45 -7.71
N ASP A 104 -19.79 -4.96 -7.51
CA ASP A 104 -21.01 -5.53 -8.11
C ASP A 104 -21.10 -5.34 -9.65
N ARG A 105 -20.12 -4.61 -10.21
CA ARG A 105 -20.00 -4.40 -11.67
C ARG A 105 -18.90 -5.24 -12.30
N GLY A 106 -18.43 -6.28 -11.59
CA GLY A 106 -17.44 -7.24 -12.08
C GLY A 106 -15.99 -6.79 -11.91
N ILE A 107 -15.70 -5.72 -11.13
CA ILE A 107 -14.35 -5.25 -10.88
C ILE A 107 -13.85 -5.79 -9.53
N LYS A 108 -12.88 -6.69 -9.56
CA LYS A 108 -12.21 -7.20 -8.38
C LYS A 108 -11.10 -6.27 -7.95
N VAL A 109 -10.96 -6.09 -6.65
CA VAL A 109 -9.93 -5.19 -6.10
C VAL A 109 -9.26 -5.87 -4.91
N SER A 110 -7.93 -5.84 -4.90
CA SER A 110 -7.12 -6.23 -3.74
C SER A 110 -6.19 -5.11 -3.33
N VAL A 111 -5.92 -5.02 -2.03
CA VAL A 111 -4.91 -4.13 -1.47
C VAL A 111 -3.86 -4.93 -0.71
N LEU A 112 -2.62 -4.85 -1.18
CA LEU A 112 -1.46 -5.54 -0.61
C LEU A 112 -0.82 -4.65 0.46
N CYS A 113 -0.77 -5.14 1.69
CA CYS A 113 -0.29 -4.40 2.87
C CYS A 113 0.85 -5.14 3.58
N PRO A 114 2.05 -5.24 2.99
CA PRO A 114 3.19 -5.88 3.61
C PRO A 114 3.84 -5.01 4.69
N GLN A 115 4.55 -5.65 5.63
CA GLN A 115 5.60 -5.04 6.42
C GLN A 115 6.92 -5.01 5.61
N ALA A 116 8.07 -5.23 6.26
CA ALA A 116 9.34 -5.20 5.57
C ALA A 116 9.52 -6.36 4.58
N VAL A 117 9.87 -6.02 3.37
CA VAL A 117 10.26 -6.96 2.31
C VAL A 117 11.68 -6.60 1.86
N ARG A 118 12.54 -7.58 1.64
CA ARG A 118 13.93 -7.37 1.23
C ARG A 118 14.01 -6.82 -0.20
N THR A 119 14.15 -5.52 -0.30
CA THR A 119 14.19 -4.77 -1.57
C THR A 119 15.19 -3.61 -1.46
N ALA A 120 15.44 -2.92 -2.56
CA ALA A 120 16.26 -1.70 -2.54
C ALA A 120 15.70 -0.61 -1.59
N MET A 121 14.38 -0.58 -1.35
CA MET A 121 13.76 0.39 -0.43
C MET A 121 14.13 0.12 1.04
N THR A 122 14.37 -1.13 1.41
CA THR A 122 14.67 -1.55 2.79
C THR A 122 16.16 -1.77 3.04
N ALA A 123 17.00 -1.72 2.00
CA ALA A 123 18.44 -1.88 2.11
C ALA A 123 19.04 -0.81 3.04
N GLY A 124 19.88 -1.26 4.01
CA GLY A 124 20.48 -0.40 5.03
C GLY A 124 19.52 0.03 6.16
N ASN A 125 18.34 -0.59 6.25
CA ASN A 125 17.39 -0.36 7.34
C ASN A 125 16.74 -1.68 7.80
N GLU A 126 17.57 -2.74 7.83
CA GLU A 126 17.13 -4.10 8.17
C GLU A 126 16.62 -4.23 9.60
N ASP A 127 17.13 -3.40 10.51
CA ASP A 127 16.72 -3.34 11.92
C ASP A 127 15.69 -2.26 12.21
N GLY A 128 15.04 -1.73 11.16
CA GLY A 128 14.03 -0.68 11.29
C GLY A 128 12.69 -1.20 11.86
N VAL A 129 11.83 -0.29 12.28
CA VAL A 129 10.51 -0.61 12.85
C VAL A 129 9.64 -1.49 11.95
N ALA A 130 9.80 -1.40 10.64
CA ALA A 130 9.04 -2.22 9.70
C ALA A 130 9.47 -3.70 9.71
N SER A 131 10.66 -3.99 10.24
CA SER A 131 11.26 -5.34 10.31
C SER A 131 11.11 -6.00 11.68
N VAL A 132 10.32 -5.42 12.58
CA VAL A 132 10.18 -5.91 13.97
C VAL A 132 9.69 -7.37 14.04
N ASP A 133 8.92 -7.81 13.07
CA ASP A 133 8.44 -9.20 12.95
C ASP A 133 9.23 -10.00 11.90
N GLY A 134 10.39 -9.49 11.49
CA GLY A 134 11.25 -10.07 10.46
C GLY A 134 11.10 -9.40 9.10
N MET A 135 11.95 -9.81 8.18
CA MET A 135 11.98 -9.34 6.80
C MET A 135 11.65 -10.49 5.86
N MET A 136 10.65 -10.28 5.01
CA MET A 136 10.18 -11.29 4.06
C MET A 136 10.95 -11.20 2.75
N GLU A 137 11.21 -12.34 2.12
CA GLU A 137 11.78 -12.37 0.77
C GLU A 137 10.69 -12.06 -0.28
N PRO A 138 11.04 -11.39 -1.40
CA PRO A 138 10.07 -11.01 -2.43
C PRO A 138 9.30 -12.19 -3.02
N GLU A 139 9.94 -13.36 -3.15
CA GLU A 139 9.34 -14.57 -3.70
C GLU A 139 8.18 -15.06 -2.82
N VAL A 140 8.35 -15.06 -1.50
CA VAL A 140 7.31 -15.45 -0.53
C VAL A 140 6.12 -14.48 -0.60
N LEU A 141 6.41 -13.16 -0.74
CA LEU A 141 5.38 -12.16 -0.99
C LEU A 141 4.60 -12.46 -2.27
N CYS A 142 5.30 -12.77 -3.37
CA CYS A 142 4.68 -13.05 -4.66
C CYS A 142 3.76 -14.27 -4.59
N ASP A 143 4.14 -15.34 -3.88
CA ASP A 143 3.28 -16.51 -3.67
C ASP A 143 1.97 -16.14 -2.96
N THR A 144 2.06 -15.27 -1.94
CA THR A 144 0.88 -14.74 -1.23
C THR A 144 -0.01 -13.93 -2.18
N VAL A 145 0.58 -13.10 -3.03
CA VAL A 145 -0.17 -12.32 -4.05
C VAL A 145 -0.88 -13.24 -5.03
N VAL A 146 -0.19 -14.24 -5.58
CA VAL A 146 -0.79 -15.20 -6.55
C VAL A 146 -1.95 -15.96 -5.90
N LYS A 147 -1.79 -16.41 -4.65
CA LYS A 147 -2.88 -17.04 -3.89
C LYS A 147 -4.07 -16.10 -3.76
N THR A 148 -3.82 -14.85 -3.34
CA THR A 148 -4.87 -13.83 -3.17
C THR A 148 -5.65 -13.55 -4.46
N LEU A 149 -4.95 -13.44 -5.59
CA LEU A 149 -5.59 -13.23 -6.89
C LEU A 149 -6.53 -14.38 -7.26
N ARG A 150 -6.18 -15.63 -6.90
CA ARG A 150 -7.03 -16.81 -7.11
C ARG A 150 -8.25 -16.82 -6.20
N GLU A 151 -8.09 -16.35 -4.96
CA GLU A 151 -9.15 -16.29 -3.94
C GLU A 151 -10.00 -15.02 -4.03
N GLU A 152 -9.55 -14.04 -4.83
CA GLU A 152 -10.19 -12.73 -5.01
C GLU A 152 -10.37 -11.96 -3.69
N SER A 153 -9.47 -12.19 -2.72
CA SER A 153 -9.54 -11.58 -1.41
C SER A 153 -9.14 -10.11 -1.46
N PHE A 154 -9.89 -9.22 -0.78
CA PHE A 154 -9.63 -7.79 -0.79
C PHE A 154 -8.34 -7.43 -0.04
N LEU A 155 -8.23 -7.80 1.24
CA LEU A 155 -7.12 -7.40 2.11
C LEU A 155 -6.04 -8.48 2.16
N VAL A 156 -4.88 -8.17 1.59
CA VAL A 156 -3.72 -9.06 1.51
C VAL A 156 -2.70 -8.69 2.58
N LEU A 157 -2.55 -9.55 3.56
CA LEU A 157 -1.62 -9.40 4.67
C LEU A 157 -0.58 -10.53 4.62
N PRO A 158 0.58 -10.30 3.99
CA PRO A 158 1.63 -11.33 3.92
C PRO A 158 2.25 -11.64 5.28
N HIS A 159 2.25 -10.67 6.19
CA HIS A 159 2.71 -10.82 7.58
C HIS A 159 1.47 -10.95 8.47
N ASP A 160 1.27 -12.13 9.05
CA ASP A 160 0.05 -12.47 9.83
C ASP A 160 -0.13 -11.58 11.07
N GLU A 161 0.96 -11.07 11.64
CA GLU A 161 0.98 -10.17 12.79
C GLU A 161 0.19 -8.88 12.54
N VAL A 162 0.18 -8.40 11.31
CA VAL A 162 -0.54 -7.17 10.92
C VAL A 162 -2.03 -7.27 11.23
N ARG A 163 -2.63 -8.43 11.05
CA ARG A 163 -4.05 -8.68 11.40
C ARG A 163 -4.30 -8.46 12.88
N THR A 164 -3.43 -9.00 13.73
CA THR A 164 -3.50 -8.82 15.18
C THR A 164 -3.31 -7.35 15.57
N TYR A 165 -2.40 -6.65 14.90
CA TYR A 165 -2.14 -5.22 15.16
C TYR A 165 -3.33 -4.34 14.78
N ILE A 166 -3.99 -4.60 13.67
CA ILE A 166 -5.22 -3.88 13.27
C ILE A 166 -6.31 -4.09 14.33
N GLN A 167 -6.53 -5.33 14.78
CA GLN A 167 -7.51 -5.64 15.82
C GLN A 167 -7.22 -4.89 17.12
N ARG A 168 -5.95 -4.85 17.55
CA ARG A 168 -5.53 -4.08 18.74
C ARG A 168 -5.74 -2.58 18.56
N LYS A 169 -5.45 -2.04 17.38
CA LYS A 169 -5.66 -0.64 17.05
C LYS A 169 -7.13 -0.25 17.11
N THR A 170 -8.01 -1.06 16.53
CA THR A 170 -9.44 -0.74 16.44
C THR A 170 -10.20 -1.03 17.71
N SER A 171 -9.73 -1.94 18.57
CA SER A 171 -10.38 -2.25 19.85
C SER A 171 -10.16 -1.16 20.91
N ASP A 172 -9.01 -0.48 20.91
CA ASP A 172 -8.68 0.61 21.86
C ASP A 172 -7.61 1.52 21.24
N TYR A 173 -8.07 2.59 20.61
CA TYR A 173 -7.21 3.53 19.88
C TYR A 173 -6.22 4.28 20.80
N ASP A 174 -6.66 4.69 21.98
CA ASP A 174 -5.81 5.43 22.92
C ASP A 174 -4.69 4.56 23.47
N ARG A 175 -5.01 3.31 23.81
CA ARG A 175 -4.04 2.31 24.23
C ARG A 175 -3.04 2.02 23.09
N TRP A 176 -3.53 1.89 21.86
CA TRP A 176 -2.70 1.70 20.67
C TRP A 176 -1.73 2.87 20.49
N LEU A 177 -2.20 4.10 20.49
CA LEU A 177 -1.37 5.30 20.34
C LEU A 177 -0.32 5.41 21.44
N LYS A 178 -0.67 5.03 22.69
CA LYS A 178 0.29 4.96 23.80
C LYS A 178 1.38 3.92 23.54
N GLY A 179 1.04 2.79 22.94
CA GLY A 179 1.98 1.76 22.49
C GLY A 179 2.91 2.28 21.39
N MET A 180 2.35 2.97 20.39
CA MET A 180 3.11 3.55 19.27
C MET A 180 4.08 4.63 19.74
N ARG A 181 3.74 5.44 20.75
CA ARG A 181 4.69 6.40 21.35
C ARG A 181 5.89 5.72 21.99
N ARG A 182 5.71 4.56 22.66
CA ARG A 182 6.85 3.77 23.18
C ARG A 182 7.73 3.23 22.05
N LEU A 183 7.09 2.79 20.97
CA LEU A 183 7.80 2.32 19.79
C LEU A 183 8.57 3.48 19.09
N GLN A 184 7.97 4.67 19.03
CA GLN A 184 8.65 5.88 18.56
C GLN A 184 9.91 6.18 19.39
N SER A 185 9.83 6.06 20.73
CA SER A 185 10.99 6.27 21.61
C SER A 185 12.09 5.23 21.41
N ALA A 186 11.76 4.02 20.96
CA ALA A 186 12.73 2.96 20.73
C ALA A 186 13.37 2.99 19.34
N TYR A 187 12.63 3.39 18.32
CA TYR A 187 13.02 3.32 16.92
C TYR A 187 13.05 4.68 16.21
N GLY A 188 12.42 5.70 16.77
CA GLY A 188 12.52 7.05 16.27
C GLY A 188 13.95 7.54 16.52
N ARG A 189 14.73 7.72 15.48
CA ARG A 189 15.99 8.46 15.56
C ARG A 189 15.61 9.88 15.96
N ASP A 190 16.42 10.53 16.79
CA ASP A 190 16.27 11.95 17.12
C ASP A 190 16.27 12.77 15.82
N GLU A 191 15.11 12.92 15.24
CA GLU A 191 14.84 13.85 14.16
C GLU A 191 14.64 15.16 14.91
N GLY A 192 15.72 15.96 14.98
CA GLY A 192 15.72 17.24 15.70
C GLY A 192 14.58 18.11 15.21
N LEU A 193 13.54 18.20 16.03
CA LEU A 193 12.52 19.26 16.00
C LEU A 193 13.03 20.42 16.83
#